data_1ab89df0d2990132dae6bac0e4c13ce9
#
_entry.id   1ab89df0d2990132dae6bac0e4c13ce9
#
_cell.length_a   1.000
_cell.length_b   1.000
_cell.length_c   1.000
_cell.angle_alpha   90.00
_cell.angle_beta   90.00
_cell.angle_gamma   90.00
#
_symmetry.space_group_name_H-M   'P 1'
#
loop_
_entity.id
_entity.type
_entity.pdbx_description
1 polymer ?
#
loop_
_entity_poly.entity_id
_entity_poly.type
_entity_poly.pdbx_seq_one_letter_code
_entity_poly.pdbx_strand_id
1 'polypeptide(L)'
;MTIEVREARSDVDLEAWRRVRLTVLPDERCLSVSEMRAMMTPETLYVLAELDGELAGSGLAGRSSFDYAGLHPRVVPALRRRGVGSALIEVLARHALAVGFAEAGAEADDEGSLAFAERFGFREVDRQVEQVREIGDEPTPELPAGIRVVTVGERPDLWPAAYDPFALEAMADMATFRPIVVSREQWERDWLSWPEAMFIALDGDAIVGCAGLEYDVDRPDRAEHAFTAVARSWRRRGLASALKRMTLAFAATHDVREVYTWTQIGNADMRALNEGLGYRRGSESITVRGPLPIRVAS
;
A
#
# COMPACT_ATOMS: atom_id res chain seq x y z
N MET A 1 -19.00 0.58 30.51
CA MET A 1 -18.34 0.39 29.17
C MET A 1 -16.93 0.97 29.26
N THR A 2 -15.94 0.11 29.30
CA THR A 2 -14.53 0.48 29.48
C THR A 2 -13.80 0.21 28.18
N ILE A 3 -13.08 1.23 27.68
CA ILE A 3 -12.21 1.09 26.50
C ILE A 3 -10.78 1.19 27.01
N GLU A 4 -9.98 0.18 26.69
CA GLU A 4 -8.54 0.16 26.98
C GLU A 4 -7.77 0.09 25.67
N VAL A 5 -6.79 1.01 25.50
CA VAL A 5 -5.89 1.01 24.34
C VAL A 5 -4.47 0.78 24.83
N ARG A 6 -3.83 -0.27 24.35
CA ARG A 6 -2.47 -0.65 24.74
C ARG A 6 -1.58 -0.87 23.52
N GLU A 7 -0.29 -0.70 23.71
CA GLU A 7 0.69 -1.00 22.68
C GLU A 7 0.80 -2.50 22.39
N ALA A 8 0.91 -2.86 21.11
CA ALA A 8 1.16 -4.21 20.65
C ALA A 8 2.66 -4.44 20.53
N ARG A 9 3.27 -5.14 21.50
CA ARG A 9 4.74 -5.30 21.59
C ARG A 9 5.22 -6.69 21.22
N SER A 10 4.49 -7.72 21.61
CA SER A 10 4.84 -9.12 21.37
C SER A 10 4.34 -9.58 20.00
N ASP A 11 4.89 -10.70 19.50
CA ASP A 11 4.38 -11.32 18.27
C ASP A 11 2.93 -11.79 18.41
N VAL A 12 2.53 -12.18 19.63
CA VAL A 12 1.13 -12.51 19.94
C VAL A 12 0.22 -11.27 19.80
N ASP A 13 0.69 -10.10 20.23
CA ASP A 13 -0.06 -8.84 20.06
C ASP A 13 -0.13 -8.45 18.58
N LEU A 14 0.97 -8.57 17.84
CA LEU A 14 0.99 -8.27 16.41
C LEU A 14 0.07 -9.21 15.63
N GLU A 15 0.01 -10.49 16.00
CA GLU A 15 -0.95 -11.42 15.40
C GLU A 15 -2.40 -11.08 15.78
N ALA A 16 -2.66 -10.60 16.99
CA ALA A 16 -3.98 -10.09 17.38
C ALA A 16 -4.33 -8.82 16.57
N TRP A 17 -3.36 -7.94 16.33
CA TRP A 17 -3.51 -6.76 15.47
C TRP A 17 -3.87 -7.17 14.03
N ARG A 18 -3.17 -8.15 13.46
CA ARG A 18 -3.43 -8.71 12.13
C ARG A 18 -4.85 -9.29 12.02
N ARG A 19 -5.31 -10.04 13.03
CA ARG A 19 -6.68 -10.59 13.04
C ARG A 19 -7.74 -9.51 12.93
N VAL A 20 -7.58 -8.38 13.62
CA VAL A 20 -8.49 -7.23 13.49
C VAL A 20 -8.40 -6.65 12.08
N ARG A 21 -7.18 -6.46 11.55
CA ARG A 21 -6.96 -5.93 10.19
C ARG A 21 -7.64 -6.79 9.13
N LEU A 22 -7.44 -8.10 9.16
CA LEU A 22 -8.05 -9.07 8.22
C LEU A 22 -9.58 -9.15 8.38
N THR A 23 -10.12 -8.94 9.59
CA THR A 23 -11.55 -8.87 9.79
C THR A 23 -12.19 -7.62 9.19
N VAL A 24 -11.44 -6.50 9.19
CA VAL A 24 -11.94 -5.20 8.70
C VAL A 24 -11.73 -5.04 7.20
N LEU A 25 -10.61 -5.52 6.68
CA LEU A 25 -10.18 -5.41 5.29
C LEU A 25 -9.73 -6.80 4.78
N PRO A 26 -10.67 -7.73 4.55
CA PRO A 26 -10.36 -9.13 4.22
C PRO A 26 -9.74 -9.31 2.82
N ASP A 27 -9.96 -8.35 1.95
CA ASP A 27 -9.53 -8.39 0.55
C ASP A 27 -8.26 -7.59 0.28
N GLU A 28 -7.67 -6.97 1.31
CA GLU A 28 -6.41 -6.25 1.20
C GLU A 28 -5.25 -7.03 1.81
N ARG A 29 -4.10 -6.98 1.15
CA ARG A 29 -2.87 -7.58 1.67
C ARG A 29 -2.60 -7.12 3.10
N CYS A 30 -2.28 -8.07 3.97
CA CYS A 30 -1.85 -7.81 5.34
C CYS A 30 -0.40 -8.28 5.55
N LEU A 31 0.45 -7.41 6.08
CA LEU A 31 1.83 -7.77 6.39
C LEU A 31 1.88 -8.93 7.39
N SER A 32 2.79 -9.88 7.18
CA SER A 32 3.12 -10.89 8.19
C SER A 32 3.78 -10.25 9.41
N VAL A 33 3.80 -10.95 10.55
CA VAL A 33 4.47 -10.45 11.76
C VAL A 33 5.95 -10.18 11.51
N SER A 34 6.62 -10.98 10.69
CA SER A 34 8.03 -10.78 10.32
C SER A 34 8.23 -9.52 9.49
N GLU A 35 7.37 -9.24 8.50
CA GLU A 35 7.41 -8.01 7.72
C GLU A 35 7.11 -6.79 8.62
N MET A 36 6.08 -6.87 9.48
CA MET A 36 5.79 -5.80 10.45
C MET A 36 7.01 -5.46 11.31
N ARG A 37 7.74 -6.49 11.79
CA ARG A 37 8.97 -6.30 12.56
C ARG A 37 10.09 -5.64 11.74
N ALA A 38 10.29 -6.08 10.50
CA ALA A 38 11.31 -5.54 9.62
C ALA A 38 11.06 -4.06 9.27
N MET A 39 9.78 -3.66 9.15
CA MET A 39 9.38 -2.29 8.80
C MET A 39 9.25 -1.35 10.02
N MET A 40 9.37 -1.85 11.26
CA MET A 40 9.30 -0.99 12.46
C MET A 40 10.45 0.03 12.50
N THR A 41 10.08 1.27 12.76
CA THR A 41 11.00 2.40 13.03
C THR A 41 10.66 3.02 14.39
N PRO A 42 11.47 3.94 14.93
CA PRO A 42 11.11 4.68 16.15
C PRO A 42 9.81 5.49 16.05
N GLU A 43 9.33 5.76 14.83
CA GLU A 43 8.08 6.48 14.57
C GLU A 43 6.85 5.53 14.52
N THR A 44 7.09 4.21 14.48
CA THR A 44 6.04 3.20 14.33
C THR A 44 5.42 2.86 15.68
N LEU A 45 4.08 2.90 15.75
CA LEU A 45 3.30 2.46 16.91
C LEU A 45 2.16 1.55 16.46
N TYR A 46 2.18 0.29 16.90
CA TYR A 46 1.05 -0.62 16.81
C TYR A 46 0.29 -0.64 18.13
N VAL A 47 -1.04 -0.55 18.07
CA VAL A 47 -1.91 -0.61 19.26
C VAL A 47 -3.07 -1.58 19.08
N LEU A 48 -3.55 -2.12 20.20
CA LEU A 48 -4.78 -2.89 20.31
C LEU A 48 -5.77 -2.12 21.18
N ALA A 49 -7.06 -2.22 20.85
CA ALA A 49 -8.13 -1.68 21.66
C ALA A 49 -9.06 -2.79 22.10
N GLU A 50 -9.35 -2.82 23.40
CA GLU A 50 -10.31 -3.72 24.02
C GLU A 50 -11.52 -2.92 24.51
N LEU A 51 -12.71 -3.53 24.36
CA LEU A 51 -13.97 -3.00 24.87
C LEU A 51 -14.56 -4.02 25.86
N ASP A 52 -14.62 -3.64 27.13
CA ASP A 52 -15.06 -4.52 28.22
C ASP A 52 -14.32 -5.89 28.25
N GLY A 53 -13.01 -5.88 27.87
CA GLY A 53 -12.14 -7.06 27.83
C GLY A 53 -12.21 -7.86 26.51
N GLU A 54 -13.01 -7.45 25.54
CA GLU A 54 -13.08 -8.05 24.20
C GLU A 54 -12.22 -7.25 23.22
N LEU A 55 -11.41 -7.94 22.39
CA LEU A 55 -10.61 -7.31 21.33
C LEU A 55 -11.53 -6.65 20.29
N ALA A 56 -11.55 -5.33 20.27
CA ALA A 56 -12.50 -4.51 19.51
C ALA A 56 -11.87 -3.74 18.35
N GLY A 57 -10.56 -3.52 18.39
CA GLY A 57 -9.91 -2.72 17.37
C GLY A 57 -8.39 -2.83 17.38
N SER A 58 -7.79 -2.31 16.33
CA SER A 58 -6.34 -2.16 16.20
C SER A 58 -6.00 -0.81 15.58
N GLY A 59 -4.77 -0.36 15.76
CA GLY A 59 -4.30 0.87 15.16
C GLY A 59 -2.82 0.82 14.83
N LEU A 60 -2.44 1.62 13.84
CA LEU A 60 -1.07 1.85 13.44
C LEU A 60 -0.84 3.34 13.25
N ALA A 61 0.26 3.86 13.79
CA ALA A 61 0.84 5.13 13.41
C ALA A 61 2.26 4.90 12.89
N GLY A 62 2.66 5.63 11.86
CA GLY A 62 4.01 5.56 11.31
C GLY A 62 4.20 6.59 10.20
N ARG A 63 5.41 6.72 9.66
CA ARG A 63 5.69 7.61 8.53
C ARG A 63 5.04 7.08 7.25
N SER A 64 4.31 7.92 6.57
CA SER A 64 3.78 7.64 5.22
C SER A 64 4.84 7.96 4.14
N SER A 65 4.59 7.52 2.92
CA SER A 65 5.40 7.91 1.74
C SER A 65 5.25 9.38 1.35
N PHE A 66 4.40 10.14 2.03
CA PHE A 66 4.15 11.57 1.76
C PHE A 66 4.69 12.51 2.84
N ASP A 67 5.57 12.02 3.72
CA ASP A 67 6.20 12.79 4.80
C ASP A 67 5.22 13.40 5.81
N TYR A 68 4.14 12.67 6.09
CA TYR A 68 3.24 12.91 7.23
C TYR A 68 2.99 11.60 7.99
N ALA A 69 2.37 11.65 9.16
CA ALA A 69 2.01 10.42 9.89
C ALA A 69 0.81 9.72 9.23
N GLY A 70 0.95 8.46 8.84
CA GLY A 70 -0.18 7.58 8.56
C GLY A 70 -0.86 7.17 9.86
N LEU A 71 -2.18 7.36 9.99
CA LEU A 71 -2.96 6.91 11.15
C LEU A 71 -4.05 5.96 10.69
N HIS A 72 -3.97 4.71 11.11
CA HIS A 72 -4.86 3.65 10.62
C HIS A 72 -5.65 3.00 11.78
N PRO A 73 -6.65 3.69 12.37
CA PRO A 73 -7.54 3.10 13.37
C PRO A 73 -8.53 2.15 12.68
N ARG A 74 -8.66 0.93 13.17
CA ARG A 74 -9.60 -0.08 12.67
C ARG A 74 -10.43 -0.63 13.80
N VAL A 75 -11.75 -0.75 13.59
CA VAL A 75 -12.70 -1.27 14.59
C VAL A 75 -13.49 -2.40 13.97
N VAL A 76 -13.52 -3.54 14.66
CA VAL A 76 -14.33 -4.70 14.28
C VAL A 76 -15.78 -4.24 14.02
N PRO A 77 -16.38 -4.56 12.84
CA PRO A 77 -17.68 -4.02 12.43
C PRO A 77 -18.78 -4.13 13.49
N ALA A 78 -18.89 -5.28 14.16
CA ALA A 78 -19.91 -5.51 15.21
C ALA A 78 -19.72 -4.62 16.46
N LEU A 79 -18.53 -4.03 16.66
CA LEU A 79 -18.18 -3.22 17.84
C LEU A 79 -18.03 -1.73 17.50
N ARG A 80 -18.38 -1.32 16.28
CA ARG A 80 -18.37 0.09 15.85
C ARG A 80 -19.40 0.93 16.62
N ARG A 81 -19.25 2.26 16.59
CA ARG A 81 -20.15 3.27 17.20
C ARG A 81 -20.20 3.21 18.74
N ARG A 82 -19.19 2.60 19.36
CA ARG A 82 -19.03 2.49 20.82
C ARG A 82 -17.81 3.28 21.36
N GLY A 83 -17.26 4.23 20.59
CA GLY A 83 -16.14 5.07 21.02
C GLY A 83 -14.74 4.49 20.76
N VAL A 84 -14.59 3.21 20.38
CA VAL A 84 -13.29 2.55 20.17
C VAL A 84 -12.43 3.27 19.13
N GLY A 85 -13.00 3.66 17.99
CA GLY A 85 -12.30 4.40 16.95
C GLY A 85 -11.78 5.76 17.44
N SER A 86 -12.56 6.47 18.28
CA SER A 86 -12.13 7.75 18.89
C SER A 86 -10.95 7.54 19.83
N ALA A 87 -10.98 6.52 20.67
CA ALA A 87 -9.88 6.20 21.57
C ALA A 87 -8.59 5.83 20.79
N LEU A 88 -8.74 5.05 19.71
CA LEU A 88 -7.61 4.69 18.85
C LEU A 88 -6.99 5.92 18.19
N ILE A 89 -7.79 6.75 17.50
CA ILE A 89 -7.24 7.91 16.75
C ILE A 89 -6.56 8.92 17.68
N GLU A 90 -7.05 9.10 18.91
CA GLU A 90 -6.44 9.98 19.90
C GLU A 90 -5.07 9.48 20.34
N VAL A 91 -4.91 8.17 20.57
CA VAL A 91 -3.62 7.57 20.94
C VAL A 91 -2.62 7.67 19.79
N LEU A 92 -3.04 7.33 18.57
CA LEU A 92 -2.21 7.37 17.37
C LEU A 92 -1.75 8.81 17.05
N ALA A 93 -2.68 9.78 17.10
CA ALA A 93 -2.38 11.18 16.84
C ALA A 93 -1.43 11.79 17.90
N ARG A 94 -1.59 11.41 19.16
CA ARG A 94 -0.68 11.83 20.24
C ARG A 94 0.72 11.27 20.03
N HIS A 95 0.85 10.02 19.62
CA HIS A 95 2.14 9.42 19.28
C HIS A 95 2.78 10.14 18.10
N ALA A 96 2.05 10.32 17.00
CA ALA A 96 2.54 11.00 15.81
C ALA A 96 3.07 12.42 16.14
N LEU A 97 2.33 13.18 16.95
CA LEU A 97 2.78 14.50 17.42
C LEU A 97 4.04 14.39 18.29
N ALA A 98 4.13 13.40 19.18
CA ALA A 98 5.29 13.22 20.07
C ALA A 98 6.58 12.87 19.30
N VAL A 99 6.48 12.17 18.16
CA VAL A 99 7.62 11.86 17.28
C VAL A 99 7.88 12.94 16.21
N GLY A 100 7.17 14.07 16.26
CA GLY A 100 7.50 15.28 15.53
C GLY A 100 6.68 15.56 14.27
N PHE A 101 5.62 14.79 13.97
CA PHE A 101 4.75 15.10 12.84
C PHE A 101 3.80 16.27 13.15
N ALA A 102 3.64 17.17 12.17
CA ALA A 102 2.69 18.29 12.23
C ALA A 102 1.37 18.01 11.50
N GLU A 103 1.35 16.96 10.67
CA GLU A 103 0.21 16.55 9.85
C GLU A 103 0.06 15.02 9.93
N ALA A 104 -1.18 14.57 9.74
CA ALA A 104 -1.49 13.15 9.61
C ALA A 104 -2.48 12.89 8.48
N GLY A 105 -2.50 11.66 8.00
CA GLY A 105 -3.47 11.19 7.02
C GLY A 105 -3.89 9.75 7.31
N ALA A 106 -4.96 9.33 6.64
CA ALA A 106 -5.52 8.00 6.72
C ALA A 106 -6.25 7.66 5.41
N GLU A 107 -6.59 6.40 5.21
CA GLU A 107 -7.51 5.93 4.20
C GLU A 107 -8.89 5.70 4.83
N ALA A 108 -9.94 6.11 4.11
CA ALA A 108 -11.34 5.88 4.43
C ALA A 108 -12.00 5.12 3.27
N ASP A 109 -12.61 3.98 3.58
CA ASP A 109 -13.11 3.04 2.57
C ASP A 109 -14.63 3.16 2.37
N ASP A 110 -15.29 4.02 3.17
CA ASP A 110 -16.72 4.28 3.10
C ASP A 110 -17.08 5.69 3.64
N GLU A 111 -18.30 6.15 3.35
CA GLU A 111 -18.83 7.45 3.81
C GLU A 111 -18.84 7.57 5.36
N GLY A 112 -19.01 6.45 6.07
CA GLY A 112 -18.98 6.45 7.53
C GLY A 112 -17.58 6.68 8.09
N SER A 113 -16.57 6.12 7.43
CA SER A 113 -15.14 6.32 7.72
C SER A 113 -14.71 7.74 7.36
N LEU A 114 -15.19 8.28 6.22
CA LEU A 114 -14.95 9.67 5.84
C LEU A 114 -15.56 10.64 6.87
N ALA A 115 -16.82 10.48 7.22
CA ALA A 115 -17.48 11.30 8.24
C ALA A 115 -16.82 11.19 9.63
N PHE A 116 -16.27 10.01 9.97
CA PHE A 116 -15.45 9.83 11.16
C PHE A 116 -14.18 10.67 11.09
N ALA A 117 -13.44 10.61 9.98
CA ALA A 117 -12.21 11.39 9.79
C ALA A 117 -12.47 12.90 9.82
N GLU A 118 -13.52 13.38 9.16
CA GLU A 118 -13.93 14.79 9.15
C GLU A 118 -14.21 15.32 10.56
N ARG A 119 -14.79 14.51 11.44
CA ARG A 119 -15.05 14.87 12.83
C ARG A 119 -13.77 15.19 13.62
N PHE A 120 -12.61 14.65 13.20
CA PHE A 120 -11.29 14.92 13.79
C PHE A 120 -10.49 15.96 13.01
N GLY A 121 -11.13 16.66 12.05
CA GLY A 121 -10.52 17.75 11.29
C GLY A 121 -9.75 17.30 10.05
N PHE A 122 -9.88 16.03 9.65
CA PHE A 122 -9.34 15.55 8.38
C PHE A 122 -10.25 15.92 7.22
N ARG A 123 -9.68 16.03 6.02
CA ARG A 123 -10.40 16.32 4.78
C ARG A 123 -9.89 15.43 3.66
N GLU A 124 -10.76 15.06 2.73
CA GLU A 124 -10.37 14.36 1.51
C GLU A 124 -9.34 15.18 0.72
N VAL A 125 -8.27 14.54 0.29
CA VAL A 125 -7.19 15.12 -0.52
C VAL A 125 -6.90 14.33 -1.78
N ASP A 126 -7.25 13.04 -1.82
CA ASP A 126 -7.07 12.16 -2.97
C ASP A 126 -8.07 11.01 -2.88
N ARG A 127 -8.24 10.31 -4.00
CA ARG A 127 -9.08 9.13 -4.10
C ARG A 127 -8.46 8.13 -5.06
N GLN A 128 -8.49 6.86 -4.67
CA GLN A 128 -8.01 5.74 -5.46
C GLN A 128 -9.18 4.82 -5.81
N VAL A 129 -9.05 4.11 -6.91
CA VAL A 129 -9.94 3.03 -7.30
C VAL A 129 -9.16 1.73 -7.36
N GLU A 130 -9.70 0.71 -6.74
CA GLU A 130 -9.25 -0.65 -6.94
C GLU A 130 -9.59 -1.12 -8.35
N GLN A 131 -8.66 -1.79 -8.99
CA GLN A 131 -8.89 -2.49 -10.24
C GLN A 131 -8.44 -3.93 -10.07
N VAL A 132 -9.35 -4.87 -10.33
CA VAL A 132 -9.19 -6.29 -10.04
C VAL A 132 -9.26 -7.10 -11.33
N ARG A 133 -8.42 -8.11 -11.45
CA ARG A 133 -8.39 -9.03 -12.57
C ARG A 133 -8.30 -10.48 -12.12
N GLU A 134 -9.22 -11.32 -12.59
CA GLU A 134 -9.10 -12.78 -12.51
C GLU A 134 -8.01 -13.26 -13.48
N ILE A 135 -7.14 -14.15 -13.02
CA ILE A 135 -6.05 -14.73 -13.80
C ILE A 135 -6.55 -15.98 -14.52
N GLY A 136 -6.32 -16.01 -15.81
CA GLY A 136 -6.64 -17.13 -16.70
C GLY A 136 -5.41 -17.66 -17.41
N ASP A 137 -5.57 -17.97 -18.68
CA ASP A 137 -4.46 -18.30 -19.57
C ASP A 137 -3.74 -17.01 -19.99
N GLU A 138 -2.53 -16.82 -19.51
CA GLU A 138 -1.75 -15.60 -19.69
C GLU A 138 -0.51 -15.89 -20.55
N PRO A 139 -0.55 -15.62 -21.84
CA PRO A 139 0.60 -15.84 -22.70
C PRO A 139 1.73 -14.87 -22.37
N THR A 140 2.96 -15.35 -22.50
CA THR A 140 4.16 -14.50 -22.37
C THR A 140 4.10 -13.38 -23.43
N PRO A 141 4.20 -12.10 -23.05
CA PRO A 141 4.10 -11.00 -23.98
C PRO A 141 5.37 -10.85 -24.84
N GLU A 142 5.20 -10.29 -26.04
CA GLU A 142 6.31 -9.79 -26.82
C GLU A 142 6.88 -8.51 -26.18
N LEU A 143 8.20 -8.42 -26.11
CA LEU A 143 8.91 -7.24 -25.61
C LEU A 143 9.22 -6.27 -26.74
N PRO A 144 9.27 -4.97 -26.48
CA PRO A 144 9.80 -4.00 -27.43
C PRO A 144 11.24 -4.37 -27.85
N ALA A 145 11.59 -4.11 -29.12
CA ALA A 145 12.90 -4.45 -29.66
C ALA A 145 14.04 -3.84 -28.85
N GLY A 146 15.06 -4.64 -28.58
CA GLY A 146 16.25 -4.24 -27.81
C GLY A 146 16.09 -4.32 -26.29
N ILE A 147 14.88 -4.59 -25.79
CA ILE A 147 14.64 -4.75 -24.34
C ILE A 147 14.91 -6.18 -23.89
N ARG A 148 15.66 -6.29 -22.81
CA ARG A 148 15.83 -7.52 -22.04
C ARG A 148 15.14 -7.34 -20.70
N VAL A 149 14.45 -8.36 -20.21
CA VAL A 149 13.78 -8.37 -18.90
C VAL A 149 14.39 -9.47 -18.04
N VAL A 150 14.65 -9.17 -16.80
CA VAL A 150 15.11 -10.08 -15.74
C VAL A 150 14.30 -9.83 -14.49
N THR A 151 14.27 -10.79 -13.55
CA THR A 151 13.69 -10.57 -12.25
C THR A 151 14.72 -10.07 -11.24
N VAL A 152 14.24 -9.43 -10.16
CA VAL A 152 15.12 -9.07 -9.03
C VAL A 152 15.66 -10.32 -8.34
N GLY A 153 14.90 -11.44 -8.35
CA GLY A 153 15.39 -12.73 -7.84
C GLY A 153 16.62 -13.23 -8.60
N GLU A 154 16.67 -13.05 -9.94
CA GLU A 154 17.83 -13.38 -10.78
C GLU A 154 18.99 -12.37 -10.65
N ARG A 155 18.67 -11.09 -10.45
CA ARG A 155 19.62 -9.98 -10.39
C ARG A 155 19.30 -9.03 -9.23
N PRO A 156 19.56 -9.45 -7.97
CA PRO A 156 19.24 -8.65 -6.79
C PRO A 156 19.98 -7.31 -6.71
N ASP A 157 21.12 -7.18 -7.39
CA ASP A 157 21.88 -5.95 -7.51
C ASP A 157 21.13 -4.82 -8.24
N LEU A 158 20.14 -5.15 -9.07
CA LEU A 158 19.39 -4.16 -9.84
C LEU A 158 18.38 -3.39 -8.99
N TRP A 159 17.87 -3.96 -7.87
CA TRP A 159 16.88 -3.26 -7.07
C TRP A 159 17.44 -2.02 -6.36
N PRO A 160 18.55 -2.09 -5.63
CA PRO A 160 19.21 -0.89 -5.11
C PRO A 160 19.64 0.09 -6.23
N ALA A 161 20.10 -0.43 -7.38
CA ALA A 161 20.49 0.39 -8.52
C ALA A 161 19.31 1.14 -9.17
N ALA A 162 18.09 0.58 -9.09
CA ALA A 162 16.89 1.19 -9.65
C ALA A 162 16.45 2.46 -8.91
N TYR A 163 16.89 2.69 -7.67
CA TYR A 163 16.46 3.84 -6.89
C TYR A 163 16.78 5.17 -7.59
N ASP A 164 18.01 5.35 -8.07
CA ASP A 164 18.47 6.60 -8.69
C ASP A 164 19.21 6.29 -10.02
N PRO A 165 18.80 6.90 -11.12
CA PRO A 165 17.77 7.95 -11.25
C PRO A 165 16.34 7.43 -11.51
N PHE A 166 16.14 6.13 -11.80
CA PHE A 166 14.92 5.59 -12.39
C PHE A 166 13.70 5.73 -11.47
N ALA A 167 13.76 5.22 -10.22
CA ALA A 167 12.62 5.26 -9.32
C ALA A 167 12.28 6.70 -8.88
N LEU A 168 13.29 7.54 -8.65
CA LEU A 168 13.09 8.96 -8.32
C LEU A 168 12.37 9.72 -9.45
N GLU A 169 12.75 9.48 -10.72
CA GLU A 169 12.04 10.05 -11.87
C GLU A 169 10.59 9.58 -11.92
N ALA A 170 10.36 8.29 -11.72
CA ALA A 170 9.04 7.70 -11.78
C ALA A 170 8.13 8.20 -10.65
N MET A 171 8.64 8.30 -9.42
CA MET A 171 7.91 8.82 -8.27
C MET A 171 7.53 10.29 -8.44
N ALA A 172 8.42 11.10 -9.03
CA ALA A 172 8.14 12.51 -9.32
C ALA A 172 7.01 12.71 -10.36
N ASP A 173 6.74 11.69 -11.17
CA ASP A 173 5.70 11.71 -12.21
C ASP A 173 4.38 11.04 -11.77
N MET A 174 4.31 10.51 -10.55
CA MET A 174 3.08 9.87 -10.07
C MET A 174 1.98 10.91 -9.86
N ALA A 175 0.76 10.56 -10.25
CA ALA A 175 -0.43 11.42 -10.14
C ALA A 175 -0.99 11.43 -8.70
N THR A 176 -0.15 11.75 -7.74
CA THR A 176 -0.49 11.87 -6.33
C THR A 176 -0.72 13.33 -5.92
N PHE A 177 -1.50 13.58 -4.88
CA PHE A 177 -1.81 14.94 -4.42
C PHE A 177 -0.60 15.73 -3.89
N ARG A 178 0.50 15.06 -3.60
CA ARG A 178 1.83 15.63 -3.28
C ARG A 178 2.94 14.66 -3.68
N PRO A 179 4.18 15.13 -3.87
CA PRO A 179 5.30 14.24 -4.22
C PRO A 179 5.50 13.12 -3.19
N ILE A 180 5.78 11.92 -3.67
CA ILE A 180 6.20 10.79 -2.86
C ILE A 180 7.63 11.04 -2.39
N VAL A 181 7.89 10.82 -1.10
CA VAL A 181 9.20 10.95 -0.47
C VAL A 181 9.60 9.60 0.11
N VAL A 182 10.51 8.92 -0.55
CA VAL A 182 11.04 7.61 -0.14
C VAL A 182 12.55 7.70 -0.10
N SER A 183 13.16 7.40 1.04
CA SER A 183 14.63 7.28 1.12
C SER A 183 15.11 6.00 0.43
N ARG A 184 16.43 5.94 0.11
CA ARG A 184 17.03 4.73 -0.44
C ARG A 184 16.83 3.52 0.49
N GLU A 185 16.97 3.72 1.81
CA GLU A 185 16.77 2.66 2.80
C GLU A 185 15.33 2.14 2.80
N GLN A 186 14.33 3.05 2.67
CA GLN A 186 12.92 2.67 2.56
C GLN A 186 12.65 1.94 1.23
N TRP A 187 13.22 2.41 0.11
CA TRP A 187 13.10 1.75 -1.17
C TRP A 187 13.61 0.30 -1.13
N GLU A 188 14.80 0.10 -0.59
CA GLU A 188 15.43 -1.22 -0.51
C GLU A 188 14.70 -2.17 0.45
N ARG A 189 14.14 -1.65 1.54
CA ARG A 189 13.49 -2.45 2.59
C ARG A 189 12.01 -2.72 2.33
N ASP A 190 11.25 -1.69 1.89
CA ASP A 190 9.79 -1.69 2.00
C ASP A 190 9.09 -1.86 0.65
N TRP A 191 9.78 -1.69 -0.48
CA TRP A 191 9.19 -1.64 -1.81
C TRP A 191 9.38 -2.93 -2.63
N LEU A 192 9.86 -3.99 -2.01
CA LEU A 192 10.09 -5.28 -2.64
C LEU A 192 9.72 -6.41 -1.67
N SER A 193 8.61 -7.08 -1.89
CA SER A 193 8.19 -8.23 -1.08
C SER A 193 8.33 -9.57 -1.81
N TRP A 194 8.36 -9.56 -3.14
CA TRP A 194 8.46 -10.78 -3.96
C TRP A 194 9.50 -10.60 -5.09
N PRO A 195 10.79 -10.84 -4.81
CA PRO A 195 11.88 -10.60 -5.78
C PRO A 195 11.73 -11.34 -7.10
N GLU A 196 11.20 -12.58 -7.09
CA GLU A 196 10.99 -13.40 -8.29
C GLU A 196 9.86 -12.86 -9.16
N ALA A 197 8.92 -12.11 -8.57
CA ALA A 197 7.78 -11.48 -9.25
C ALA A 197 8.04 -10.02 -9.63
N MET A 198 9.21 -9.44 -9.32
CA MET A 198 9.59 -8.08 -9.69
C MET A 198 10.45 -8.10 -10.95
N PHE A 199 9.87 -7.69 -12.06
CA PHE A 199 10.50 -7.64 -13.38
C PHE A 199 11.17 -6.28 -13.62
N ILE A 200 12.42 -6.31 -14.07
CA ILE A 200 13.22 -5.12 -14.44
C ILE A 200 13.49 -5.19 -15.95
N ALA A 201 13.13 -4.15 -16.66
CA ALA A 201 13.41 -3.98 -18.08
C ALA A 201 14.70 -3.18 -18.28
N LEU A 202 15.58 -3.69 -19.13
CA LEU A 202 16.90 -3.15 -19.44
C LEU A 202 17.02 -2.82 -20.92
N ASP A 203 17.55 -1.62 -21.23
CA ASP A 203 18.08 -1.23 -22.53
C ASP A 203 19.62 -1.17 -22.41
N GLY A 204 20.31 -2.19 -22.92
CA GLY A 204 21.71 -2.43 -22.54
C GLY A 204 21.82 -2.68 -21.04
N ASP A 205 22.53 -1.79 -20.33
CA ASP A 205 22.67 -1.83 -18.88
C ASP A 205 21.76 -0.82 -18.15
N ALA A 206 21.02 0.01 -18.88
CA ALA A 206 20.14 1.01 -18.30
C ALA A 206 18.81 0.41 -17.88
N ILE A 207 18.39 0.68 -16.64
CA ILE A 207 17.05 0.33 -16.14
C ILE A 207 16.06 1.31 -16.78
N VAL A 208 15.10 0.79 -17.54
CA VAL A 208 14.11 1.58 -18.28
C VAL A 208 12.66 1.28 -17.90
N GLY A 209 12.43 0.27 -17.08
CA GLY A 209 11.10 -0.05 -16.58
C GLY A 209 11.13 -1.12 -15.50
N CYS A 210 10.07 -1.16 -14.71
CA CYS A 210 9.77 -2.27 -13.80
C CYS A 210 8.26 -2.47 -13.65
N ALA A 211 7.86 -3.68 -13.28
CA ALA A 211 6.55 -4.02 -12.74
C ALA A 211 6.67 -5.30 -11.93
N GLY A 212 5.92 -5.40 -10.85
CA GLY A 212 5.98 -6.58 -10.00
C GLY A 212 4.67 -6.89 -9.31
N LEU A 213 4.70 -7.95 -8.51
CA LEU A 213 3.63 -8.36 -7.61
C LEU A 213 4.15 -8.38 -6.17
N GLU A 214 3.23 -8.12 -5.24
CA GLU A 214 3.44 -8.30 -3.81
C GLU A 214 2.74 -9.58 -3.36
N TYR A 215 3.47 -10.38 -2.59
CA TYR A 215 2.95 -11.63 -2.04
C TYR A 215 2.09 -11.37 -0.81
N ASP A 216 0.94 -12.07 -0.72
CA ASP A 216 0.09 -12.07 0.46
C ASP A 216 0.13 -13.44 1.14
N VAL A 217 0.65 -13.50 2.36
CA VAL A 217 0.78 -14.76 3.12
C VAL A 217 -0.56 -15.34 3.57
N ASP A 218 -1.60 -14.51 3.70
CA ASP A 218 -2.94 -14.91 4.13
C ASP A 218 -3.83 -15.30 2.94
N ARG A 219 -3.51 -14.74 1.77
CA ARG A 219 -4.24 -14.95 0.50
C ARG A 219 -3.23 -15.29 -0.61
N PRO A 220 -2.59 -16.46 -0.58
CA PRO A 220 -1.59 -16.82 -1.59
C PRO A 220 -2.19 -16.95 -3.01
N ASP A 221 -3.52 -17.05 -3.11
CA ASP A 221 -4.28 -17.03 -4.35
C ASP A 221 -4.55 -15.61 -4.90
N ARG A 222 -4.13 -14.55 -4.18
CA ARG A 222 -4.32 -13.14 -4.54
C ARG A 222 -3.02 -12.37 -4.41
N ALA A 223 -2.72 -11.50 -5.36
CA ALA A 223 -1.53 -10.65 -5.32
C ALA A 223 -1.87 -9.19 -5.65
N GLU A 224 -1.16 -8.26 -5.00
CA GLU A 224 -1.23 -6.85 -5.34
C GLU A 224 -0.15 -6.50 -6.37
N HIS A 225 -0.46 -5.62 -7.32
CA HIS A 225 0.58 -5.02 -8.14
C HIS A 225 1.47 -4.12 -7.29
N ALA A 226 2.75 -4.47 -7.27
CA ALA A 226 3.82 -3.62 -6.76
C ALA A 226 4.07 -2.41 -7.68
N PHE A 227 5.11 -1.64 -7.36
CA PHE A 227 5.51 -0.48 -8.14
C PHE A 227 5.66 -0.81 -9.63
N THR A 228 4.95 -0.06 -10.48
CA THR A 228 5.03 -0.17 -11.93
C THR A 228 5.45 1.16 -12.52
N ALA A 229 6.57 1.19 -13.23
CA ALA A 229 7.11 2.40 -13.82
C ALA A 229 7.83 2.14 -15.14
N VAL A 230 7.87 3.19 -15.99
CA VAL A 230 8.66 3.22 -17.24
C VAL A 230 9.35 4.57 -17.34
N ALA A 231 10.66 4.55 -17.59
CA ALA A 231 11.47 5.75 -17.81
C ALA A 231 10.85 6.64 -18.89
N ARG A 232 10.91 7.97 -18.73
CA ARG A 232 10.28 8.94 -19.66
C ARG A 232 10.65 8.70 -21.12
N SER A 233 11.92 8.37 -21.38
CA SER A 233 12.44 8.07 -22.71
C SER A 233 11.85 6.81 -23.37
N TRP A 234 11.26 5.92 -22.57
CA TRP A 234 10.68 4.64 -23.00
C TRP A 234 9.15 4.59 -22.96
N ARG A 235 8.49 5.67 -22.50
CA ARG A 235 7.02 5.74 -22.48
C ARG A 235 6.41 5.69 -23.88
N ARG A 236 5.15 5.27 -23.95
CA ARG A 236 4.32 5.17 -25.19
C ARG A 236 4.89 4.19 -26.24
N ARG A 237 5.76 3.26 -25.81
CA ARG A 237 6.32 2.18 -26.65
C ARG A 237 5.79 0.78 -26.28
N GLY A 238 4.71 0.69 -25.48
CA GLY A 238 4.13 -0.58 -25.06
C GLY A 238 4.83 -1.26 -23.87
N LEU A 239 5.96 -0.71 -23.35
CA LEU A 239 6.75 -1.38 -22.32
C LEU A 239 5.99 -1.61 -21.02
N ALA A 240 5.20 -0.64 -20.53
CA ALA A 240 4.36 -0.84 -19.32
C ALA A 240 3.36 -1.99 -19.50
N SER A 241 2.70 -2.06 -20.66
CA SER A 241 1.77 -3.15 -20.96
C SER A 241 2.49 -4.51 -21.01
N ALA A 242 3.67 -4.59 -21.63
CA ALA A 242 4.46 -5.82 -21.71
C ALA A 242 4.87 -6.28 -20.29
N LEU A 243 5.42 -5.37 -19.46
CA LEU A 243 5.82 -5.69 -18.09
C LEU A 243 4.64 -6.17 -17.23
N LYS A 244 3.50 -5.48 -17.28
CA LYS A 244 2.29 -5.92 -16.57
C LYS A 244 1.78 -7.27 -17.07
N ARG A 245 1.85 -7.57 -18.36
CA ARG A 245 1.52 -8.91 -18.88
C ARG A 245 2.50 -9.98 -18.39
N MET A 246 3.78 -9.64 -18.21
CA MET A 246 4.72 -10.57 -17.59
C MET A 246 4.35 -10.89 -16.15
N THR A 247 3.93 -9.89 -15.35
CA THR A 247 3.46 -10.17 -13.98
C THR A 247 2.20 -11.03 -13.96
N LEU A 248 1.27 -10.86 -14.91
CA LEU A 248 0.09 -11.71 -15.03
C LEU A 248 0.46 -13.15 -15.45
N ALA A 249 1.39 -13.32 -16.40
CA ALA A 249 1.89 -14.63 -16.81
C ALA A 249 2.63 -15.34 -15.65
N PHE A 250 3.38 -14.60 -14.85
CA PHE A 250 3.99 -15.11 -13.62
C PHE A 250 2.91 -15.57 -12.62
N ALA A 251 1.91 -14.74 -12.36
CA ALA A 251 0.78 -15.07 -11.49
C ALA A 251 0.09 -16.38 -11.90
N ALA A 252 -0.16 -16.55 -13.20
CA ALA A 252 -0.79 -17.75 -13.75
C ALA A 252 0.00 -19.05 -13.49
N THR A 253 1.33 -18.95 -13.34
CA THR A 253 2.21 -20.10 -13.08
C THR A 253 2.53 -20.32 -11.61
N HIS A 254 2.02 -19.46 -10.71
CA HIS A 254 2.28 -19.47 -9.27
C HIS A 254 1.00 -19.53 -8.42
N ASP A 255 -0.05 -20.18 -8.94
CA ASP A 255 -1.33 -20.40 -8.26
C ASP A 255 -2.08 -19.12 -7.82
N VAL A 256 -1.67 -17.95 -8.30
CA VAL A 256 -2.39 -16.70 -8.09
C VAL A 256 -3.61 -16.68 -9.03
N ARG A 257 -4.79 -16.52 -8.45
CA ARG A 257 -6.08 -16.52 -9.19
C ARG A 257 -6.61 -15.12 -9.44
N GLU A 258 -6.17 -14.16 -8.64
CA GLU A 258 -6.61 -12.78 -8.75
C GLU A 258 -5.44 -11.82 -8.52
N VAL A 259 -5.35 -10.80 -9.37
CA VAL A 259 -4.41 -9.69 -9.20
C VAL A 259 -5.19 -8.39 -9.10
N TYR A 260 -4.88 -7.56 -8.11
CA TYR A 260 -5.49 -6.24 -7.94
C TYR A 260 -4.43 -5.13 -7.89
N THR A 261 -4.88 -3.90 -8.05
CA THR A 261 -4.04 -2.71 -7.97
C THR A 261 -4.88 -1.50 -7.57
N TRP A 262 -4.27 -0.58 -6.83
CA TRP A 262 -4.86 0.71 -6.51
C TRP A 262 -4.33 1.79 -7.45
N THR A 263 -5.21 2.59 -8.03
CA THR A 263 -4.82 3.64 -8.96
C THR A 263 -5.55 4.93 -8.62
N GLN A 264 -4.81 6.03 -8.47
CA GLN A 264 -5.39 7.35 -8.22
C GLN A 264 -6.36 7.73 -9.32
N ILE A 265 -7.48 8.37 -8.95
CA ILE A 265 -8.49 8.85 -9.90
C ILE A 265 -7.88 9.83 -10.91
N GLY A 266 -6.88 10.60 -10.52
CA GLY A 266 -6.14 11.49 -11.42
C GLY A 266 -5.28 10.77 -12.48
N ASN A 267 -4.91 9.48 -12.29
CA ASN A 267 -4.06 8.72 -13.20
C ASN A 267 -4.88 7.97 -14.27
N ALA A 268 -5.50 8.74 -15.18
CA ALA A 268 -6.34 8.18 -16.24
C ALA A 268 -5.59 7.22 -17.19
N ASP A 269 -4.33 7.52 -17.51
CA ASP A 269 -3.51 6.69 -18.40
C ASP A 269 -3.27 5.29 -17.81
N MET A 270 -2.95 5.20 -16.51
CA MET A 270 -2.74 3.91 -15.84
C MET A 270 -4.05 3.13 -15.71
N ARG A 271 -5.17 3.81 -15.37
CA ARG A 271 -6.48 3.14 -15.33
C ARG A 271 -6.87 2.57 -16.68
N ALA A 272 -6.71 3.34 -17.75
CA ALA A 272 -6.97 2.86 -19.11
C ALA A 272 -6.05 1.70 -19.53
N LEU A 273 -4.77 1.73 -19.12
CA LEU A 273 -3.86 0.61 -19.31
C LEU A 273 -4.37 -0.65 -18.61
N ASN A 274 -4.77 -0.55 -17.35
CA ASN A 274 -5.29 -1.68 -16.57
C ASN A 274 -6.60 -2.22 -17.20
N GLU A 275 -7.54 -1.34 -17.57
CA GLU A 275 -8.78 -1.72 -18.28
C GLU A 275 -8.46 -2.46 -19.60
N GLY A 276 -7.49 -1.98 -20.38
CA GLY A 276 -7.01 -2.64 -21.59
C GLY A 276 -6.33 -3.99 -21.36
N LEU A 277 -5.88 -4.25 -20.11
CA LEU A 277 -5.38 -5.54 -19.64
C LEU A 277 -6.48 -6.42 -19.03
N GLY A 278 -7.75 -5.99 -19.05
CA GLY A 278 -8.90 -6.76 -18.56
C GLY A 278 -9.19 -6.59 -17.07
N TYR A 279 -8.59 -5.61 -16.40
CA TYR A 279 -8.97 -5.28 -15.03
C TYR A 279 -10.35 -4.64 -14.99
N ARG A 280 -11.11 -4.96 -13.96
CA ARG A 280 -12.44 -4.39 -13.68
C ARG A 280 -12.36 -3.50 -12.46
N ARG A 281 -13.16 -2.43 -12.45
CA ARG A 281 -13.26 -1.53 -11.30
C ARG A 281 -13.83 -2.27 -10.09
N GLY A 282 -13.16 -2.17 -8.95
CA GLY A 282 -13.56 -2.63 -7.63
C GLY A 282 -14.00 -1.48 -6.72
N SER A 283 -13.57 -1.53 -5.48
CA SER A 283 -13.85 -0.55 -4.42
C SER A 283 -13.12 0.79 -4.64
N GLU A 284 -13.45 1.78 -3.80
CA GLU A 284 -12.74 3.07 -3.73
C GLU A 284 -12.11 3.24 -2.36
N SER A 285 -10.98 3.91 -2.30
CA SER A 285 -10.32 4.36 -1.08
C SER A 285 -10.11 5.86 -1.14
N ILE A 286 -10.46 6.56 -0.07
CA ILE A 286 -10.41 8.01 0.06
C ILE A 286 -9.25 8.36 0.97
N THR A 287 -8.24 9.05 0.44
CA THR A 287 -7.15 9.58 1.28
C THR A 287 -7.61 10.87 1.96
N VAL A 288 -7.55 10.87 3.28
CA VAL A 288 -7.88 12.04 4.10
C VAL A 288 -6.63 12.57 4.80
N ARG A 289 -6.57 13.88 5.03
CA ARG A 289 -5.45 14.56 5.71
C ARG A 289 -5.94 15.66 6.64
N GLY A 290 -5.23 15.86 7.76
CA GLY A 290 -5.51 16.91 8.72
C GLY A 290 -4.27 17.32 9.53
N PRO A 291 -4.33 18.46 10.23
CA PRO A 291 -3.26 18.92 11.10
C PRO A 291 -3.18 18.11 12.41
N LEU A 292 -2.02 18.07 13.02
CA LEU A 292 -1.82 17.65 14.39
C LEU A 292 -1.57 18.86 15.29
N PRO A 293 -2.08 18.89 16.52
CA PRO A 293 -2.98 17.92 17.14
C PRO A 293 -4.36 17.88 16.46
N ILE A 294 -5.00 16.70 16.47
CA ILE A 294 -6.36 16.54 15.95
C ILE A 294 -7.35 17.42 16.73
N ARG A 295 -8.38 17.88 16.03
CA ARG A 295 -9.45 18.69 16.64
C ARG A 295 -10.76 17.94 16.52
N VAL A 296 -11.39 17.67 17.64
CA VAL A 296 -12.75 17.15 17.61
C VAL A 296 -13.68 18.30 17.24
N ALA A 297 -14.38 18.19 16.10
CA ALA A 297 -15.42 19.13 15.74
C ALA A 297 -16.54 19.04 16.80
N SER A 298 -16.88 20.19 17.38
CA SER A 298 -17.95 20.34 18.38
C SER A 298 -19.33 20.16 17.79
#